data_d7b3c708e659011e4b208b3c3ed79714
#
_entry.id   d7b3c708e659011e4b208b3c3ed79714
#
_cell.length_a   1.000
_cell.length_b   1.000
_cell.length_c   1.000
_cell.angle_alpha   90.00
_cell.angle_beta   90.00
_cell.angle_gamma   90.00
#
_symmetry.space_group_name_H-M   'P 1'
#
loop_
_entity.id
_entity.type
_entity.pdbx_description
1 polymer ?
#
loop_
_entity_poly.entity_id
_entity_poly.type
_entity_poly.pdbx_seq_one_letter_code
_entity_poly.pdbx_strand_id
1 'polypeptide(L)'
;MPIVTERKLELEFSEDWKIIQYDQQANPKTGEAASFYRRIIERGGVQQVRGVDIVCRLPDVPAKLQFIEVKDDRKRTIGTGDRHAELFISVLQKTVGTLAGLVLAERLGEASLHTQACLSQNPPIEVVLFLVEPALAPITSAENGLSRLVKKERVAALDQRLTAKLDEWGIVFALYNLSNRPPRDWQVRDLA
;
A
#
# COMPACT_ATOMS: atom_id res chain seq x y z
N MET A 1 10.32 -12.46 12.91
CA MET A 1 9.24 -11.91 12.06
C MET A 1 9.63 -10.51 11.60
N PRO A 2 9.65 -10.22 10.30
CA PRO A 2 9.94 -8.87 9.80
C PRO A 2 8.86 -7.89 10.25
N ILE A 3 9.29 -6.70 10.69
CA ILE A 3 8.41 -5.64 11.16
C ILE A 3 8.69 -4.39 10.33
N VAL A 4 7.62 -3.76 9.84
CA VAL A 4 7.67 -2.47 9.16
C VAL A 4 6.80 -1.48 9.92
N THR A 5 7.38 -0.34 10.25
CA THR A 5 6.61 0.76 10.86
C THR A 5 6.29 1.80 9.81
N GLU A 6 5.02 2.04 9.58
CA GLU A 6 4.53 3.09 8.70
C GLU A 6 3.62 4.03 9.48
N ARG A 7 4.10 5.24 9.71
CA ARG A 7 3.46 6.26 10.57
C ARG A 7 3.23 5.75 12.00
N LYS A 8 1.98 5.49 12.39
CA LYS A 8 1.57 4.98 13.70
C LYS A 8 1.08 3.54 13.63
N LEU A 9 1.42 2.84 12.58
CA LEU A 9 1.06 1.46 12.35
C LEU A 9 2.32 0.60 12.30
N GLU A 10 2.29 -0.50 12.99
CA GLU A 10 3.31 -1.55 12.92
C GLU A 10 2.72 -2.74 12.17
N LEU A 11 3.37 -3.10 11.07
CA LEU A 11 3.01 -4.24 10.24
C LEU A 11 4.00 -5.37 10.52
N GLU A 12 3.52 -6.49 11.00
CA GLU A 12 4.29 -7.68 11.33
C GLU A 12 3.99 -8.78 10.32
N PHE A 13 5.01 -9.30 9.64
CA PHE A 13 4.90 -10.27 8.56
C PHE A 13 5.44 -11.64 8.96
N SER A 14 5.02 -12.69 8.26
CA SER A 14 5.59 -14.02 8.41
C SER A 14 7.09 -14.05 8.07
N GLU A 15 7.88 -14.95 8.70
CA GLU A 15 9.34 -14.99 8.54
C GLU A 15 9.80 -15.38 7.15
N ASP A 16 9.00 -16.14 6.44
CA ASP A 16 9.26 -16.61 5.08
C ASP A 16 8.95 -15.57 4.00
N TRP A 17 8.33 -14.46 4.37
CA TRP A 17 8.08 -13.38 3.43
C TRP A 17 9.33 -12.54 3.17
N LYS A 18 9.52 -12.15 1.92
CA LYS A 18 10.54 -11.15 1.56
C LYS A 18 9.89 -9.78 1.51
N ILE A 19 10.34 -8.89 2.39
CA ILE A 19 9.75 -7.56 2.57
C ILE A 19 10.71 -6.50 2.07
N ILE A 20 10.21 -5.56 1.28
CA ILE A 20 10.94 -4.40 0.79
C ILE A 20 10.13 -3.15 1.17
N GLN A 21 10.69 -2.29 2.00
CA GLN A 21 10.18 -0.92 2.18
C GLN A 21 10.49 -0.12 0.92
N TYR A 22 9.55 -0.15 -0.05
CA TYR A 22 9.80 0.32 -1.40
C TYR A 22 9.96 1.85 -1.46
N ASP A 23 9.27 2.57 -0.58
CA ASP A 23 9.33 4.04 -0.46
C ASP A 23 10.23 4.53 0.68
N GLN A 24 11.20 3.70 1.15
CA GLN A 24 12.07 4.02 2.27
C GLN A 24 13.02 5.17 1.93
N GLN A 25 13.04 6.19 2.78
CA GLN A 25 14.02 7.27 2.73
C GLN A 25 15.34 6.85 3.41
N ALA A 26 16.45 7.47 3.01
CA ALA A 26 17.71 7.31 3.72
C ALA A 26 17.56 7.78 5.18
N ASN A 27 18.04 6.98 6.11
CA ASN A 27 18.07 7.34 7.51
C ASN A 27 19.51 7.64 7.95
N PRO A 28 19.91 8.91 8.09
CA PRO A 28 21.27 9.27 8.46
C PRO A 28 21.67 8.83 9.87
N LYS A 29 20.71 8.53 10.75
CA LYS A 29 20.97 8.08 12.13
C LYS A 29 21.31 6.59 12.21
N THR A 30 20.68 5.77 11.39
CA THR A 30 20.90 4.32 11.34
C THR A 30 21.88 3.91 10.25
N GLY A 31 22.24 4.81 9.34
CA GLY A 31 23.07 4.51 8.18
C GLY A 31 22.33 3.76 7.05
N GLU A 32 21.03 3.58 7.17
CA GLU A 32 20.21 2.92 6.14
C GLU A 32 20.16 3.77 4.88
N ALA A 33 20.44 3.13 3.74
CA ALA A 33 20.36 3.77 2.43
C ALA A 33 18.91 3.95 1.98
N ALA A 34 18.67 4.97 1.16
CA ALA A 34 17.38 5.10 0.50
C ALA A 34 17.10 3.90 -0.41
N SER A 35 15.83 3.53 -0.55
CA SER A 35 15.40 2.46 -1.46
C SER A 35 15.79 2.74 -2.91
N PHE A 36 15.76 1.71 -3.76
CA PHE A 36 15.96 1.85 -5.20
C PHE A 36 15.03 2.90 -5.81
N TYR A 37 13.74 2.85 -5.45
CA TYR A 37 12.76 3.82 -5.91
C TYR A 37 13.21 5.27 -5.62
N ARG A 38 13.63 5.55 -4.39
CA ARG A 38 14.09 6.89 -3.99
C ARG A 38 15.40 7.31 -4.68
N ARG A 39 16.32 6.38 -4.87
CA ARG A 39 17.63 6.66 -5.46
C ARG A 39 17.55 6.93 -6.96
N ILE A 40 16.80 6.10 -7.68
CA ILE A 40 16.85 6.06 -9.14
C ILE A 40 15.65 6.75 -9.78
N ILE A 41 14.46 6.53 -9.25
CA ILE A 41 13.24 7.07 -9.88
C ILE A 41 12.98 8.49 -9.41
N GLU A 42 12.86 8.70 -8.11
CA GLU A 42 12.51 10.01 -7.57
C GLU A 42 13.62 11.05 -7.77
N ARG A 43 14.88 10.71 -7.43
CA ARG A 43 16.04 11.60 -7.61
C ARG A 43 16.51 11.71 -9.06
N GLY A 44 16.20 10.72 -9.89
CA GLY A 44 16.51 10.72 -11.32
C GLY A 44 15.69 11.73 -12.14
N GLY A 45 14.88 12.57 -11.48
CA GLY A 45 14.11 13.63 -12.13
C GLY A 45 12.80 13.17 -12.74
N VAL A 46 12.40 11.92 -12.56
CA VAL A 46 11.08 11.44 -12.99
C VAL A 46 10.05 11.93 -11.98
N GLN A 47 9.63 13.18 -12.16
CA GLN A 47 8.62 13.77 -11.30
C GLN A 47 7.28 13.06 -11.42
N GLN A 48 6.53 12.98 -10.32
CA GLN A 48 5.18 12.42 -10.22
C GLN A 48 5.06 10.89 -10.33
N VAL A 49 6.12 10.14 -10.59
CA VAL A 49 6.08 8.69 -10.40
C VAL A 49 6.07 8.40 -8.90
N ARG A 50 5.09 7.65 -8.44
CA ARG A 50 4.94 7.27 -7.03
C ARG A 50 5.04 5.76 -6.89
N GLY A 51 5.71 5.29 -5.84
CA GLY A 51 5.72 3.89 -5.46
C GLY A 51 4.77 3.61 -4.31
N VAL A 52 4.39 2.36 -4.11
CA VAL A 52 3.71 1.90 -2.90
C VAL A 52 4.67 1.93 -1.72
N ASP A 53 4.15 1.86 -0.52
CA ASP A 53 4.98 1.92 0.68
C ASP A 53 5.81 0.63 0.84
N ILE A 54 5.20 -0.55 0.61
CA ILE A 54 5.83 -1.85 0.81
C ILE A 54 5.56 -2.78 -0.37
N VAL A 55 6.60 -3.51 -0.80
CA VAL A 55 6.50 -4.63 -1.74
C VAL A 55 6.88 -5.91 -1.02
N CYS A 56 6.00 -6.90 -1.06
CA CYS A 56 6.22 -8.21 -0.45
C CYS A 56 6.24 -9.30 -1.51
N ARG A 57 7.10 -10.31 -1.31
CA ARG A 57 7.02 -11.58 -2.01
C ARG A 57 6.62 -12.67 -1.03
N LEU A 58 5.52 -13.32 -1.33
CA LEU A 58 5.01 -14.46 -0.58
C LEU A 58 5.65 -15.75 -1.10
N PRO A 59 5.84 -16.75 -0.21
CA PRO A 59 6.47 -18.02 -0.58
C PRO A 59 5.55 -18.99 -1.34
N ASP A 60 4.41 -18.51 -1.81
CA ASP A 60 3.44 -19.32 -2.58
C ASP A 60 4.07 -19.94 -3.84
N VAL A 61 3.41 -20.97 -4.38
CA VAL A 61 3.81 -21.60 -5.63
C VAL A 61 2.66 -21.49 -6.64
N PRO A 62 2.77 -20.61 -7.67
CA PRO A 62 3.86 -19.68 -7.94
C PRO A 62 3.96 -18.56 -6.91
N ALA A 63 5.18 -18.01 -6.74
CA ALA A 63 5.40 -16.90 -5.83
C ALA A 63 4.52 -15.71 -6.18
N LYS A 64 3.82 -15.16 -5.19
CA LYS A 64 2.91 -14.02 -5.33
C LYS A 64 3.60 -12.73 -4.89
N LEU A 65 3.34 -11.63 -5.57
CA LEU A 65 3.73 -10.29 -5.13
C LEU A 65 2.55 -9.56 -4.51
N GLN A 66 2.80 -8.88 -3.41
CA GLN A 66 1.82 -8.01 -2.77
C GLN A 66 2.38 -6.59 -2.67
N PHE A 67 1.64 -5.62 -3.17
CA PHE A 67 1.94 -4.20 -3.11
C PHE A 67 1.06 -3.55 -2.06
N ILE A 68 1.65 -3.07 -0.98
CA ILE A 68 0.89 -2.54 0.16
C ILE A 68 1.05 -1.02 0.21
N GLU A 69 -0.08 -0.35 0.17
CA GLU A 69 -0.21 1.08 0.41
C GLU A 69 -0.88 1.32 1.75
N VAL A 70 -0.26 2.10 2.62
CA VAL A 70 -0.78 2.42 3.95
C VAL A 70 -1.26 3.87 3.98
N LYS A 71 -2.51 4.07 4.36
CA LYS A 71 -3.11 5.39 4.56
C LYS A 71 -3.66 5.53 5.97
N ASP A 72 -2.98 6.35 6.76
CA ASP A 72 -3.44 6.75 8.08
C ASP A 72 -4.00 8.18 8.00
N ASP A 73 -5.30 8.28 7.84
CA ASP A 73 -6.02 9.55 7.73
C ASP A 73 -6.66 10.00 9.05
N ARG A 74 -6.35 9.35 10.18
CA ARG A 74 -6.96 9.66 11.49
C ARG A 74 -6.90 11.13 11.92
N LYS A 75 -5.84 11.81 11.55
CA LYS A 75 -5.62 13.24 11.87
C LYS A 75 -6.05 14.19 10.76
N ARG A 76 -6.55 13.67 9.67
CA ARG A 76 -6.94 14.51 8.54
C ARG A 76 -8.24 15.23 8.86
N THR A 77 -8.21 16.56 8.80
CA THR A 77 -9.41 17.37 8.84
C THR A 77 -10.26 17.05 7.61
N ILE A 78 -11.56 16.90 7.78
CA ILE A 78 -12.50 16.67 6.69
C ILE A 78 -12.46 17.91 5.79
N GLY A 79 -11.76 17.81 4.68
CA GLY A 79 -11.72 18.84 3.65
C GLY A 79 -12.92 18.71 2.70
N THR A 80 -13.12 19.75 1.90
CA THR A 80 -14.21 19.81 0.90
C THR A 80 -13.98 18.93 -0.34
N GLY A 81 -12.80 18.32 -0.50
CA GLY A 81 -12.46 17.48 -1.64
C GLY A 81 -12.96 16.04 -1.51
N ASP A 82 -13.19 15.38 -2.65
CA ASP A 82 -13.51 13.95 -2.68
C ASP A 82 -12.26 13.10 -2.42
N ARG A 83 -12.03 12.80 -1.14
CA ARG A 83 -10.89 12.01 -0.67
C ARG A 83 -10.80 10.64 -1.33
N HIS A 84 -11.93 9.99 -1.58
CA HIS A 84 -11.95 8.66 -2.17
C HIS A 84 -11.59 8.69 -3.66
N ALA A 85 -11.93 9.77 -4.38
CA ALA A 85 -11.43 9.99 -5.73
C ALA A 85 -9.90 10.21 -5.76
N GLU A 86 -9.37 10.99 -4.81
CA GLU A 86 -7.91 11.17 -4.66
C GLU A 86 -7.20 9.86 -4.34
N LEU A 87 -7.77 9.04 -3.43
CA LEU A 87 -7.22 7.72 -3.07
C LEU A 87 -7.26 6.78 -4.27
N PHE A 88 -8.37 6.73 -5.01
CA PHE A 88 -8.49 5.93 -6.21
C PHE A 88 -7.36 6.21 -7.20
N ILE A 89 -7.16 7.47 -7.56
CA ILE A 89 -6.09 7.89 -8.47
C ILE A 89 -4.72 7.58 -7.88
N SER A 90 -4.51 7.88 -6.60
CA SER A 90 -3.22 7.65 -5.93
C SER A 90 -2.83 6.17 -5.93
N VAL A 91 -3.75 5.26 -5.62
CA VAL A 91 -3.47 3.81 -5.62
C VAL A 91 -3.09 3.33 -7.02
N LEU A 92 -3.83 3.74 -8.05
CA LEU A 92 -3.52 3.37 -9.44
C LEU A 92 -2.16 3.91 -9.89
N GLN A 93 -1.86 5.19 -9.62
CA GLN A 93 -0.57 5.78 -9.94
C GLN A 93 0.58 5.07 -9.24
N LYS A 94 0.43 4.74 -7.95
CA LYS A 94 1.44 4.02 -7.19
C LYS A 94 1.64 2.59 -7.68
N THR A 95 0.56 1.91 -8.06
CA THR A 95 0.63 0.57 -8.66
C THR A 95 1.45 0.59 -9.95
N VAL A 96 1.09 1.47 -10.89
CA VAL A 96 1.81 1.60 -12.17
C VAL A 96 3.26 2.03 -11.95
N GLY A 97 3.50 3.00 -11.05
CA GLY A 97 4.85 3.46 -10.73
C GLY A 97 5.72 2.37 -10.10
N THR A 98 5.13 1.51 -9.26
CA THR A 98 5.84 0.37 -8.68
C THR A 98 6.19 -0.67 -9.75
N LEU A 99 5.24 -1.02 -10.60
CA LEU A 99 5.49 -1.95 -11.72
C LEU A 99 6.61 -1.44 -12.63
N ALA A 100 6.54 -0.18 -13.06
CA ALA A 100 7.57 0.44 -13.89
C ALA A 100 8.94 0.45 -13.19
N GLY A 101 8.96 0.74 -11.89
CA GLY A 101 10.18 0.72 -11.09
C GLY A 101 10.79 -0.67 -10.94
N LEU A 102 9.98 -1.71 -10.76
CA LEU A 102 10.45 -3.10 -10.70
C LEU A 102 11.02 -3.56 -12.03
N VAL A 103 10.37 -3.23 -13.16
CA VAL A 103 10.92 -3.49 -14.51
C VAL A 103 12.27 -2.80 -14.70
N LEU A 104 12.39 -1.54 -14.26
CA LEU A 104 13.64 -0.80 -14.37
C LEU A 104 14.73 -1.42 -13.46
N ALA A 105 14.37 -1.82 -12.25
CA ALA A 105 15.28 -2.49 -11.32
C ALA A 105 15.83 -3.81 -11.91
N GLU A 106 14.98 -4.59 -12.54
CA GLU A 106 15.35 -5.83 -13.21
C GLU A 106 16.32 -5.55 -14.37
N ARG A 107 16.05 -4.55 -15.20
CA ARG A 107 16.94 -4.14 -16.31
C ARG A 107 18.29 -3.61 -15.84
N LEU A 108 18.36 -2.98 -14.69
CA LEU A 108 19.59 -2.45 -14.11
C LEU A 108 20.34 -3.48 -13.25
N GLY A 109 19.80 -4.68 -13.08
CA GLY A 109 20.41 -5.73 -12.27
C GLY A 109 20.46 -5.40 -10.78
N GLU A 110 19.46 -4.65 -10.28
CA GLU A 110 19.36 -4.33 -8.85
C GLU A 110 19.11 -5.60 -8.03
N ALA A 111 20.18 -6.17 -7.46
CA ALA A 111 20.17 -7.50 -6.86
C ALA A 111 19.09 -7.67 -5.75
N SER A 112 18.88 -6.63 -4.94
CA SER A 112 17.90 -6.67 -3.85
C SER A 112 16.46 -6.82 -4.35
N LEU A 113 16.13 -6.21 -5.47
CA LEU A 113 14.80 -6.28 -6.08
C LEU A 113 14.65 -7.47 -7.02
N HIS A 114 15.71 -7.81 -7.76
CA HIS A 114 15.69 -8.93 -8.70
C HIS A 114 15.34 -10.26 -8.02
N THR A 115 15.92 -10.53 -6.85
CA THR A 115 15.66 -11.77 -6.11
C THR A 115 14.32 -11.77 -5.38
N GLN A 116 13.78 -10.60 -5.06
CA GLN A 116 12.62 -10.46 -4.19
C GLN A 116 11.34 -10.09 -4.94
N ALA A 117 11.44 -9.42 -6.08
CA ALA A 117 10.28 -8.91 -6.82
C ALA A 117 10.47 -9.01 -8.34
N CYS A 118 10.91 -10.18 -8.82
CA CYS A 118 11.16 -10.42 -10.23
C CYS A 118 9.84 -10.54 -11.01
N LEU A 119 9.58 -9.60 -11.92
CA LEU A 119 8.38 -9.60 -12.77
C LEU A 119 8.50 -10.51 -13.98
N SER A 120 9.71 -10.86 -14.44
CA SER A 120 9.91 -11.74 -15.59
C SER A 120 9.34 -13.16 -15.39
N GLN A 121 9.11 -13.57 -14.16
CA GLN A 121 8.43 -14.82 -13.82
C GLN A 121 6.89 -14.72 -13.89
N ASN A 122 6.36 -13.57 -14.27
CA ASN A 122 4.92 -13.28 -14.33
C ASN A 122 4.16 -13.69 -13.03
N PRO A 123 4.62 -13.26 -11.85
CA PRO A 123 3.97 -13.62 -10.60
C PRO A 123 2.57 -13.01 -10.51
N PRO A 124 1.59 -13.68 -9.90
CA PRO A 124 0.34 -13.06 -9.51
C PRO A 124 0.60 -11.83 -8.63
N ILE A 125 -0.10 -10.74 -8.91
CA ILE A 125 0.05 -9.49 -8.16
C ILE A 125 -1.23 -9.16 -7.42
N GLU A 126 -1.09 -8.81 -6.16
CA GLU A 126 -2.17 -8.26 -5.33
C GLU A 126 -1.79 -6.86 -4.86
N VAL A 127 -2.70 -5.91 -5.01
CA VAL A 127 -2.58 -4.57 -4.44
C VAL A 127 -3.44 -4.49 -3.19
N VAL A 128 -2.84 -4.08 -2.09
CA VAL A 128 -3.52 -3.89 -0.81
C VAL A 128 -3.52 -2.41 -0.45
N LEU A 129 -4.70 -1.87 -0.17
CA LEU A 129 -4.86 -0.58 0.50
C LEU A 129 -5.21 -0.83 1.97
N PHE A 130 -4.31 -0.47 2.88
CA PHE A 130 -4.61 -0.45 4.31
C PHE A 130 -5.03 0.97 4.70
N LEU A 131 -6.33 1.16 4.95
CA LEU A 131 -6.92 2.48 5.17
C LEU A 131 -7.40 2.63 6.61
N VAL A 132 -6.77 3.55 7.36
CA VAL A 132 -7.25 3.96 8.68
C VAL A 132 -7.85 5.34 8.57
N GLU A 133 -9.15 5.41 8.77
CA GLU A 133 -9.90 6.67 8.71
C GLU A 133 -10.17 7.23 10.12
N PRO A 134 -10.49 8.53 10.23
CA PRO A 134 -10.87 9.14 11.50
C PRO A 134 -12.01 8.35 12.18
N ALA A 135 -11.92 8.20 13.49
CA ALA A 135 -13.01 7.63 14.27
C ALA A 135 -14.27 8.48 14.09
N LEU A 136 -15.39 7.82 13.88
CA LEU A 136 -16.68 8.51 13.84
C LEU A 136 -17.21 8.73 15.25
N ALA A 137 -17.82 9.87 15.47
CA ALA A 137 -18.50 10.16 16.73
C ALA A 137 -19.53 9.05 17.08
N PRO A 138 -19.75 8.78 18.36
CA PRO A 138 -20.81 7.85 18.78
C PRO A 138 -22.16 8.21 18.15
N ILE A 139 -23.00 7.21 17.89
CA ILE A 139 -24.35 7.45 17.35
C ILE A 139 -25.21 8.00 18.49
N THR A 140 -25.21 9.31 18.64
CA THR A 140 -26.03 10.02 19.61
C THR A 140 -27.19 10.76 18.94
N SER A 141 -27.19 10.82 17.61
CA SER A 141 -28.22 11.49 16.80
C SER A 141 -28.42 10.80 15.46
N ALA A 142 -29.53 11.06 14.79
CA ALA A 142 -29.82 10.59 13.44
C ALA A 142 -28.77 11.10 12.42
N GLU A 143 -28.25 12.31 12.63
CA GLU A 143 -27.18 12.91 11.80
C GLU A 143 -25.89 12.10 11.83
N ASN A 144 -25.47 11.66 13.02
CA ASN A 144 -24.29 10.82 13.19
C ASN A 144 -24.48 9.43 12.55
N GLY A 145 -25.71 8.90 12.62
CA GLY A 145 -26.07 7.65 11.95
C GLY A 145 -25.95 7.76 10.43
N LEU A 146 -26.50 8.83 9.85
CA LEU A 146 -26.40 9.11 8.42
C LEU A 146 -24.96 9.30 7.96
N SER A 147 -24.15 10.06 8.69
CA SER A 147 -22.73 10.27 8.40
C SER A 147 -21.94 8.96 8.36
N ARG A 148 -22.25 8.03 9.26
CA ARG A 148 -21.62 6.68 9.26
C ARG A 148 -22.03 5.86 8.03
N LEU A 149 -23.30 5.91 7.65
CA LEU A 149 -23.80 5.19 6.48
C LEU A 149 -23.11 5.71 5.21
N VAL A 150 -23.12 7.02 5.00
CA VAL A 150 -22.46 7.67 3.86
C VAL A 150 -20.97 7.34 3.80
N LYS A 151 -20.27 7.33 4.93
CA LYS A 151 -18.87 6.95 4.96
C LYS A 151 -18.68 5.49 4.55
N LYS A 152 -19.47 4.56 5.08
CA LYS A 152 -19.41 3.15 4.73
C LYS A 152 -19.65 2.90 3.24
N GLU A 153 -20.64 3.59 2.67
CA GLU A 153 -20.96 3.53 1.25
C GLU A 153 -19.81 4.05 0.38
N ARG A 154 -19.17 5.15 0.78
CA ARG A 154 -18.02 5.71 0.06
C ARG A 154 -16.81 4.76 0.06
N VAL A 155 -16.52 4.10 1.18
CA VAL A 155 -15.45 3.10 1.27
C VAL A 155 -15.78 1.90 0.39
N ALA A 156 -17.01 1.41 0.42
CA ALA A 156 -17.45 0.32 -0.44
C ALA A 156 -17.38 0.68 -1.94
N ALA A 157 -17.74 1.89 -2.29
CA ALA A 157 -17.62 2.38 -3.67
C ALA A 157 -16.15 2.51 -4.12
N LEU A 158 -15.24 2.94 -3.22
CA LEU A 158 -13.80 2.97 -3.50
C LEU A 158 -13.26 1.56 -3.74
N ASP A 159 -13.61 0.61 -2.86
CA ASP A 159 -13.23 -0.80 -2.96
C ASP A 159 -13.69 -1.40 -4.30
N GLN A 160 -14.97 -1.26 -4.63
CA GLN A 160 -15.55 -1.75 -5.87
C GLN A 160 -14.87 -1.16 -7.11
N ARG A 161 -14.59 0.16 -7.11
CA ARG A 161 -13.95 0.84 -8.25
C ARG A 161 -12.51 0.41 -8.44
N LEU A 162 -11.74 0.26 -7.35
CA LEU A 162 -10.36 -0.22 -7.41
C LEU A 162 -10.30 -1.68 -7.85
N THR A 163 -11.17 -2.53 -7.30
CA THR A 163 -11.29 -3.92 -7.71
C THR A 163 -11.55 -4.03 -9.21
N ALA A 164 -12.58 -3.36 -9.71
CA ALA A 164 -12.91 -3.40 -11.13
C ALA A 164 -11.77 -2.90 -12.02
N LYS A 165 -11.09 -1.80 -11.61
CA LYS A 165 -10.02 -1.23 -12.43
C LYS A 165 -8.74 -2.05 -12.43
N LEU A 166 -8.35 -2.63 -11.31
CA LEU A 166 -7.15 -3.46 -11.19
C LEU A 166 -7.36 -4.85 -11.82
N ASP A 167 -8.58 -5.38 -11.76
CA ASP A 167 -8.95 -6.63 -12.44
C ASP A 167 -8.77 -6.55 -13.97
N GLU A 168 -9.06 -5.38 -14.59
CA GLU A 168 -8.74 -5.13 -16.00
C GLU A 168 -7.24 -5.32 -16.33
N TRP A 169 -6.37 -5.18 -15.34
CA TRP A 169 -4.92 -5.36 -15.47
C TRP A 169 -4.44 -6.74 -15.01
N GLY A 170 -5.35 -7.63 -14.65
CA GLY A 170 -5.05 -8.94 -14.07
C GLY A 170 -4.44 -8.85 -12.65
N ILE A 171 -4.75 -7.79 -11.93
CA ILE A 171 -4.25 -7.51 -10.58
C ILE A 171 -5.39 -7.64 -9.57
N VAL A 172 -5.21 -8.46 -8.54
CA VAL A 172 -6.16 -8.60 -7.44
C VAL A 172 -6.06 -7.37 -6.53
N PHE A 173 -7.21 -6.88 -6.06
CA PHE A 173 -7.25 -5.80 -5.08
C PHE A 173 -7.87 -6.24 -3.76
N ALA A 174 -7.36 -5.70 -2.65
CA ALA A 174 -7.94 -5.89 -1.33
C ALA A 174 -7.87 -4.58 -0.51
N LEU A 175 -8.97 -4.26 0.19
CA LEU A 175 -9.04 -3.14 1.11
C LEU A 175 -9.17 -3.64 2.54
N TYR A 176 -8.23 -3.25 3.39
CA TYR A 176 -8.20 -3.60 4.81
C TYR A 176 -8.18 -2.36 5.70
N ASN A 177 -8.55 -2.55 6.95
CA ASN A 177 -8.52 -1.54 8.00
C ASN A 177 -8.33 -2.20 9.37
N LEU A 178 -8.32 -1.42 10.46
CA LEU A 178 -8.14 -1.96 11.81
C LEU A 178 -9.26 -2.92 12.26
N SER A 179 -10.45 -2.85 11.66
CA SER A 179 -11.59 -3.72 11.98
C SER A 179 -11.70 -4.92 11.05
N ASN A 180 -11.30 -4.75 9.78
CA ASN A 180 -11.23 -5.80 8.77
C ASN A 180 -9.76 -6.02 8.42
N ARG A 181 -9.09 -6.87 9.16
CA ARG A 181 -7.66 -7.16 9.02
C ARG A 181 -7.40 -8.19 7.93
N PRO A 182 -6.20 -8.19 7.33
CA PRO A 182 -5.81 -9.21 6.37
C PRO A 182 -5.96 -10.61 6.98
N PRO A 183 -6.52 -11.57 6.24
CA PRO A 183 -6.61 -12.94 6.74
C PRO A 183 -5.23 -13.60 6.66
N ARG A 184 -4.65 -13.99 7.78
CA ARG A 184 -3.58 -14.98 7.97
C ARG A 184 -2.12 -14.53 7.92
N ASP A 185 -1.68 -13.65 6.99
CA ASP A 185 -0.26 -13.65 6.64
C ASP A 185 0.53 -12.48 7.21
N TRP A 186 -0.14 -11.44 7.68
CA TRP A 186 0.47 -10.33 8.40
C TRP A 186 -0.52 -9.65 9.36
N GLN A 187 0.03 -9.01 10.39
CA GLN A 187 -0.76 -8.36 11.41
C GLN A 187 -0.46 -6.87 11.45
N VAL A 188 -1.43 -6.07 11.87
CA VAL A 188 -1.26 -4.65 12.07
C VAL A 188 -1.56 -4.30 13.51
N ARG A 189 -0.59 -3.63 14.15
CA ARG A 189 -0.76 -3.03 15.48
C ARG A 189 -0.88 -1.54 15.34
N ASP A 190 -1.81 -0.97 16.09
CA ASP A 190 -1.91 0.47 16.25
C ASP A 190 -0.98 0.91 17.37
N LEU A 191 -0.08 1.86 17.08
CA LEU A 191 0.88 2.45 18.03
C LEU A 191 0.35 3.78 18.61
N ALA A 192 -0.92 4.11 18.39
CA ALA A 192 -1.52 5.37 18.80
C ALA A 192 -1.99 5.35 20.26
#